data_a5a59af4397eae228e7a2724f97f6ff2
#
_entry.id   a5a59af4397eae228e7a2724f97f6ff2
#
_cell.length_a   1.000
_cell.length_b   1.000
_cell.length_c   1.000
_cell.angle_alpha   90.00
_cell.angle_beta   90.00
_cell.angle_gamma   90.00
#
_symmetry.space_group_name_H-M   'P 1'
#
loop_
_entity.id
_entity.type
_entity.pdbx_description
1 polymer ?
#
loop_
_entity_poly.entity_id
_entity_poly.type
_entity_poly.pdbx_seq_one_letter_code
_entity_poly.pdbx_strand_id
1 'polypeptide(L)'
;MITGQTLRDAILSGANNIANQRTRVDELNVFPVPDGDTGTNMSMTIGAARAELEAMPDSCTVAEASKTAASAMLRGARGNSGVITSLLFRGFSKALKDKTEASSADLAAALQQGVEAAYKAVMKPTEGTILTVSRLAAEKAAECTELDVPAMWDATLQAGHAALDDTPNLLPVLKKAGVVDAGGQGIMLIFEGMKQVFDGGEIIAGAEVAAKPKVSSEAAGKGVFADDLMKVEDIKNGYCTQFLLHKDADASVTRLRAFLESNGDSVVVIEDDDVANCHVHTSDPGMMLSEAIKYGYLTNFKIENMHEQFLARQKQAKGLEKQAEAEEKKDSEFTYAAVDPEREYGFVAVAAGEGLKAVFGDLGVDAVVSGGQTMNPSTEDILAAIQSVPAKTVLVLPNNKNIIMASEQAQKLADRKVIVLPTRTVPQGMTAMLNFAPDLKPEENAVAMMQAADRVSTGLITYAARDSEFDGKPIKKGEIMALENGKIVATGTDLVKMTYRLARSMKKKDTQFITVISGCDVSDEDAEKTTDLVRAKCGGSVEVSHISGGQPVYYYMISVE
;
A
#
# COMPACT_ATOMS: atom_id res chain seq x y z
N MET A 1 4.40 2.23 34.93
CA MET A 1 5.48 2.87 34.11
C MET A 1 6.06 1.84 33.17
N ILE A 2 6.45 2.22 31.96
CA ILE A 2 7.16 1.37 31.00
C ILE A 2 8.57 1.87 30.78
N THR A 3 9.50 0.96 30.49
CA THR A 3 10.89 1.26 30.13
C THR A 3 11.03 1.52 28.64
N GLY A 4 12.21 2.03 28.22
CA GLY A 4 12.51 2.17 26.80
C GLY A 4 12.54 0.84 26.06
N GLN A 5 13.04 -0.23 26.68
CA GLN A 5 12.97 -1.58 26.14
C GLN A 5 11.51 -1.99 25.87
N THR A 6 10.61 -1.80 26.87
CA THR A 6 9.19 -2.13 26.69
C THR A 6 8.57 -1.37 25.53
N LEU A 7 8.87 -0.08 25.38
CA LEU A 7 8.35 0.71 24.26
C LEU A 7 8.94 0.27 22.92
N ARG A 8 10.25 0.02 22.85
CA ARG A 8 10.93 -0.54 21.67
C ARG A 8 10.25 -1.83 21.20
N ASP A 9 10.09 -2.76 22.14
CA ASP A 9 9.53 -4.08 21.87
C ASP A 9 8.04 -3.99 21.49
N ALA A 10 7.29 -3.06 22.09
CA ALA A 10 5.91 -2.78 21.71
C ALA A 10 5.81 -2.25 20.27
N ILE A 11 6.66 -1.33 19.86
CA ILE A 11 6.66 -0.82 18.48
C ILE A 11 7.03 -1.93 17.48
N LEU A 12 8.01 -2.78 17.78
CA LEU A 12 8.37 -3.94 16.98
C LEU A 12 7.19 -4.93 16.85
N SER A 13 6.47 -5.20 17.96
CA SER A 13 5.29 -6.05 17.97
C SER A 13 4.16 -5.47 17.12
N GLY A 14 3.92 -4.15 17.21
CA GLY A 14 2.97 -3.45 16.34
C GLY A 14 3.33 -3.52 14.87
N ALA A 15 4.62 -3.37 14.53
CA ALA A 15 5.13 -3.51 13.17
C ALA A 15 4.89 -4.92 12.60
N ASN A 16 5.12 -5.95 13.41
CA ASN A 16 4.88 -7.33 13.02
C ASN A 16 3.39 -7.64 12.86
N ASN A 17 2.53 -7.10 13.74
CA ASN A 17 1.10 -7.33 13.67
C ASN A 17 0.48 -6.78 12.37
N ILE A 18 0.80 -5.54 12.02
CA ILE A 18 0.28 -4.98 10.76
C ILE A 18 0.90 -5.68 9.54
N ALA A 19 2.18 -6.07 9.58
CA ALA A 19 2.82 -6.80 8.50
C ALA A 19 2.15 -8.15 8.23
N ASN A 20 1.80 -8.89 9.29
CA ASN A 20 1.10 -10.17 9.19
C ASN A 20 -0.31 -10.04 8.62
N GLN A 21 -0.95 -8.88 8.77
CA GLN A 21 -2.33 -8.63 8.35
C GLN A 21 -2.44 -7.62 7.20
N ARG A 22 -1.34 -7.25 6.56
CA ARG A 22 -1.29 -6.21 5.52
C ARG A 22 -2.31 -6.41 4.40
N THR A 23 -2.42 -7.64 3.88
CA THR A 23 -3.36 -7.99 2.80
C THR A 23 -4.81 -7.72 3.20
N ARG A 24 -5.19 -8.03 4.46
CA ARG A 24 -6.53 -7.72 4.98
C ARG A 24 -6.80 -6.21 5.00
N VAL A 25 -5.79 -5.41 5.36
CA VAL A 25 -5.92 -3.94 5.37
C VAL A 25 -5.97 -3.40 3.93
N ASP A 26 -5.17 -3.96 3.01
CA ASP A 26 -5.20 -3.61 1.58
C ASP A 26 -6.58 -3.91 0.96
N GLU A 27 -7.22 -5.02 1.37
CA GLU A 27 -8.58 -5.36 0.95
C GLU A 27 -9.66 -4.38 1.42
N LEU A 28 -9.46 -3.66 2.50
CA LEU A 28 -10.38 -2.62 2.98
C LEU A 28 -10.25 -1.31 2.19
N ASN A 29 -9.16 -1.10 1.49
CA ASN A 29 -8.93 0.10 0.67
C ASN A 29 -9.71 0.00 -0.65
N VAL A 30 -10.97 0.45 -0.60
CA VAL A 30 -11.98 0.18 -1.64
C VAL A 30 -12.15 1.26 -2.68
N PHE A 31 -11.54 2.42 -2.57
CA PHE A 31 -11.94 3.54 -3.41
C PHE A 31 -10.82 4.55 -3.72
N PRO A 32 -10.85 5.14 -4.91
CA PRO A 32 -11.67 4.87 -6.10
C PRO A 32 -11.00 3.91 -7.09
N VAL A 33 -9.70 3.66 -7.00
CA VAL A 33 -8.88 2.81 -7.86
C VAL A 33 -8.40 1.61 -7.06
N PRO A 34 -8.18 0.46 -7.66
CA PRO A 34 -7.65 -0.72 -6.97
C PRO A 34 -6.15 -0.56 -6.63
N ASP A 35 -5.78 0.56 -6.04
CA ASP A 35 -4.45 0.77 -5.51
C ASP A 35 -4.24 0.04 -4.19
N GLY A 36 -5.31 -0.45 -3.50
CA GLY A 36 -5.33 -1.37 -2.37
C GLY A 36 -4.03 -1.52 -1.58
N ASP A 37 -3.37 -0.40 -1.29
CA ASP A 37 -1.97 -0.37 -0.84
C ASP A 37 -1.80 0.17 0.59
N THR A 38 -2.91 0.45 1.29
CA THR A 38 -2.88 1.07 2.62
C THR A 38 -2.13 0.21 3.65
N GLY A 39 -2.41 -1.09 3.71
CA GLY A 39 -1.74 -2.03 4.60
C GLY A 39 -0.25 -2.17 4.25
N THR A 40 0.05 -2.26 2.97
CA THR A 40 1.41 -2.30 2.45
C THR A 40 2.18 -1.02 2.82
N ASN A 41 1.63 0.16 2.55
CA ASN A 41 2.28 1.44 2.86
C ASN A 41 2.53 1.61 4.37
N MET A 42 1.53 1.30 5.22
CA MET A 42 1.67 1.42 6.67
C MET A 42 2.67 0.40 7.23
N SER A 43 2.60 -0.85 6.77
CA SER A 43 3.52 -1.93 7.16
C SER A 43 4.97 -1.61 6.80
N MET A 44 5.24 -1.14 5.57
CA MET A 44 6.57 -0.73 5.14
C MET A 44 7.07 0.49 5.89
N THR A 45 6.19 1.43 6.22
CA THR A 45 6.55 2.64 6.96
C THR A 45 7.00 2.32 8.38
N ILE A 46 6.23 1.55 9.15
CA ILE A 46 6.63 1.18 10.52
C ILE A 46 7.77 0.16 10.49
N GLY A 47 7.81 -0.72 9.49
CA GLY A 47 8.87 -1.69 9.28
C GLY A 47 10.25 -1.06 9.03
N ALA A 48 10.30 0.16 8.48
CA ALA A 48 11.56 0.90 8.31
C ALA A 48 12.31 1.14 9.63
N ALA A 49 11.59 1.17 10.76
CA ALA A 49 12.21 1.32 12.08
C ALA A 49 12.82 0.03 12.65
N ARG A 50 12.51 -1.15 12.07
CA ARG A 50 12.85 -2.45 12.64
C ARG A 50 14.35 -2.61 12.92
N ALA A 51 15.18 -2.45 11.89
CA ALA A 51 16.62 -2.70 12.02
C ALA A 51 17.29 -1.78 13.05
N GLU A 52 16.89 -0.50 13.09
CA GLU A 52 17.41 0.46 14.05
C GLU A 52 16.95 0.15 15.47
N LEU A 53 15.67 -0.26 15.67
CA LEU A 53 15.13 -0.63 16.97
C LEU A 53 15.72 -1.95 17.49
N GLU A 54 15.88 -2.98 16.65
CA GLU A 54 16.51 -4.26 17.01
C GLU A 54 17.98 -4.09 17.40
N ALA A 55 18.69 -3.09 16.86
CA ALA A 55 20.07 -2.78 17.21
C ALA A 55 20.22 -1.99 18.52
N MET A 56 19.12 -1.49 19.12
CA MET A 56 19.17 -0.71 20.34
C MET A 56 19.41 -1.61 21.57
N PRO A 57 20.20 -1.15 22.55
CA PRO A 57 20.41 -1.87 23.79
C PRO A 57 19.15 -1.88 24.67
N ASP A 58 19.01 -2.89 25.53
CA ASP A 58 17.88 -2.99 26.47
C ASP A 58 17.84 -1.84 27.49
N SER A 59 18.96 -1.16 27.69
CA SER A 59 19.07 0.02 28.56
C SER A 59 18.60 1.33 27.91
N CYS A 60 18.05 1.29 26.69
CA CYS A 60 17.56 2.49 26.02
C CYS A 60 16.43 3.15 26.81
N THR A 61 16.29 4.47 26.67
CA THR A 61 15.20 5.26 27.24
C THR A 61 13.98 5.28 26.32
N VAL A 62 12.80 5.63 26.84
CA VAL A 62 11.59 5.82 26.00
C VAL A 62 11.79 6.95 25.00
N ALA A 63 12.57 7.99 25.36
CA ALA A 63 12.94 9.09 24.46
C ALA A 63 13.74 8.57 23.25
N GLU A 64 14.75 7.74 23.50
CA GLU A 64 15.61 7.17 22.45
C GLU A 64 14.81 6.21 21.56
N ALA A 65 14.06 5.26 22.14
CA ALA A 65 13.26 4.30 21.39
C ALA A 65 12.21 5.00 20.48
N SER A 66 11.46 5.96 21.06
CA SER A 66 10.44 6.69 20.29
C SER A 66 11.06 7.60 19.20
N LYS A 67 12.21 8.21 19.46
CA LYS A 67 12.92 9.07 18.50
C LYS A 67 13.46 8.25 17.33
N THR A 68 14.08 7.11 17.61
CA THR A 68 14.61 6.19 16.59
C THR A 68 13.48 5.70 15.69
N ALA A 69 12.38 5.21 16.28
CA ALA A 69 11.20 4.79 15.53
C ALA A 69 10.64 5.91 14.64
N ALA A 70 10.38 7.08 15.22
CA ALA A 70 9.81 8.22 14.49
C ALA A 70 10.70 8.70 13.34
N SER A 71 12.02 8.71 13.54
CA SER A 71 12.98 9.15 12.52
C SER A 71 13.06 8.17 11.35
N ALA A 72 13.12 6.87 11.63
CA ALA A 72 13.14 5.84 10.60
C ALA A 72 11.79 5.77 9.84
N MET A 73 10.67 5.82 10.56
CA MET A 73 9.33 5.87 9.94
C MET A 73 9.16 7.10 9.03
N LEU A 74 9.71 8.25 9.40
CA LEU A 74 9.62 9.47 8.59
C LEU A 74 10.37 9.31 7.25
N ARG A 75 11.57 8.71 7.28
CA ARG A 75 12.34 8.42 6.06
C ARG A 75 11.66 7.35 5.20
N GLY A 76 11.20 6.28 5.83
CA GLY A 76 10.53 5.16 5.17
C GLY A 76 9.06 5.40 4.82
N ALA A 77 8.48 6.58 5.10
CA ALA A 77 7.06 6.85 4.89
C ALA A 77 6.65 6.73 3.42
N ARG A 78 5.60 5.92 3.16
CA ARG A 78 5.07 5.65 1.82
C ARG A 78 3.59 5.94 1.75
N GLY A 79 3.15 6.57 0.67
CA GLY A 79 1.75 6.93 0.46
C GLY A 79 1.20 7.84 1.56
N ASN A 80 -0.07 8.21 1.46
CA ASN A 80 -0.72 9.08 2.44
C ASN A 80 -0.85 8.40 3.81
N SER A 81 -1.23 7.11 3.84
CA SER A 81 -1.41 6.34 5.08
C SER A 81 -0.10 6.19 5.85
N GLY A 82 1.01 5.89 5.16
CA GLY A 82 2.32 5.81 5.78
C GLY A 82 2.81 7.17 6.29
N VAL A 83 2.65 8.23 5.52
CA VAL A 83 3.02 9.58 5.97
C VAL A 83 2.22 9.98 7.22
N ILE A 84 0.90 9.75 7.26
CA ILE A 84 0.09 10.04 8.45
C ILE A 84 0.57 9.21 9.64
N THR A 85 0.83 7.91 9.45
CA THR A 85 1.37 7.03 10.50
C THR A 85 2.71 7.56 11.03
N SER A 86 3.63 7.97 10.16
CA SER A 86 4.92 8.54 10.57
C SER A 86 4.77 9.84 11.36
N LEU A 87 3.78 10.67 11.03
CA LEU A 87 3.49 11.92 11.74
C LEU A 87 2.87 11.68 13.12
N LEU A 88 2.01 10.66 13.26
CA LEU A 88 1.49 10.21 14.56
C LEU A 88 2.67 9.84 15.49
N PHE A 89 3.59 9.00 15.02
CA PHE A 89 4.76 8.60 15.80
C PHE A 89 5.75 9.75 16.04
N ARG A 90 5.86 10.69 15.11
CA ARG A 90 6.69 11.90 15.30
C ARG A 90 6.18 12.80 16.42
N GLY A 91 4.87 13.03 16.48
CA GLY A 91 4.26 13.79 17.59
C GLY A 91 4.39 13.03 18.91
N PHE A 92 4.13 11.72 18.88
CA PHE A 92 4.31 10.81 20.01
C PHE A 92 5.74 10.92 20.60
N SER A 93 6.76 10.83 19.76
CA SER A 93 8.17 10.96 20.18
C SER A 93 8.50 12.33 20.78
N LYS A 94 7.90 13.41 20.27
CA LYS A 94 8.13 14.76 20.81
C LYS A 94 7.63 14.91 22.24
N ALA A 95 6.50 14.29 22.58
CA ALA A 95 5.96 14.33 23.94
C ALA A 95 6.83 13.52 24.93
N LEU A 96 7.50 12.48 24.44
CA LEU A 96 8.39 11.64 25.25
C LEU A 96 9.85 12.14 25.30
N LYS A 97 10.13 13.31 24.72
CA LYS A 97 11.47 13.90 24.77
C LYS A 97 11.96 14.01 26.22
N ASP A 98 13.21 13.64 26.42
CA ASP A 98 13.92 13.68 27.71
C ASP A 98 13.34 12.74 28.80
N LYS A 99 12.45 11.80 28.45
CA LYS A 99 11.90 10.78 29.35
C LYS A 99 12.75 9.50 29.34
N THR A 100 13.11 9.01 30.49
CA THR A 100 13.76 7.68 30.65
C THR A 100 12.75 6.56 30.64
N GLU A 101 11.63 6.76 31.35
CA GLU A 101 10.46 5.88 31.44
C GLU A 101 9.20 6.68 31.16
N ALA A 102 8.08 6.00 30.87
CA ALA A 102 6.79 6.64 30.63
C ALA A 102 5.69 6.07 31.52
N SER A 103 4.87 6.96 32.07
CA SER A 103 3.61 6.64 32.74
C SER A 103 2.45 6.60 31.75
N SER A 104 1.27 6.19 32.21
CA SER A 104 0.02 6.28 31.44
C SER A 104 -0.27 7.72 31.00
N ALA A 105 -0.05 8.70 31.87
CA ALA A 105 -0.21 10.13 31.54
C ALA A 105 0.77 10.59 30.45
N ASP A 106 2.03 10.13 30.50
CA ASP A 106 3.02 10.45 29.45
C ASP A 106 2.62 9.85 28.11
N LEU A 107 2.16 8.60 28.08
CA LEU A 107 1.71 7.92 26.84
C LEU A 107 0.43 8.54 26.29
N ALA A 108 -0.52 8.92 27.14
CA ALA A 108 -1.74 9.62 26.72
C ALA A 108 -1.40 11.00 26.08
N ALA A 109 -0.53 11.77 26.70
CA ALA A 109 -0.03 13.03 26.15
C ALA A 109 0.72 12.80 24.82
N ALA A 110 1.48 11.71 24.72
CA ALA A 110 2.18 11.34 23.49
C ALA A 110 1.21 11.00 22.34
N LEU A 111 0.14 10.27 22.61
CA LEU A 111 -0.91 9.98 21.62
C LEU A 111 -1.60 11.25 21.15
N GLN A 112 -1.97 12.16 22.07
CA GLN A 112 -2.59 13.45 21.73
C GLN A 112 -1.67 14.30 20.85
N GLN A 113 -0.39 14.41 21.20
CA GLN A 113 0.58 15.19 20.41
C GLN A 113 0.84 14.55 19.04
N GLY A 114 0.73 13.21 18.94
CA GLY A 114 0.74 12.49 17.67
C GLY A 114 -0.42 12.91 16.77
N VAL A 115 -1.63 12.90 17.32
CA VAL A 115 -2.85 13.31 16.61
C VAL A 115 -2.77 14.77 16.15
N GLU A 116 -2.37 15.68 17.01
CA GLU A 116 -2.20 17.10 16.66
C GLU A 116 -1.21 17.28 15.49
N ALA A 117 -0.09 16.55 15.52
CA ALA A 117 0.91 16.61 14.46
C ALA A 117 0.34 16.11 13.11
N ALA A 118 -0.45 15.05 13.12
CA ALA A 118 -1.09 14.50 11.92
C ALA A 118 -2.17 15.45 11.36
N TYR A 119 -3.08 15.95 12.21
CA TYR A 119 -4.12 16.90 11.77
C TYR A 119 -3.53 18.19 11.19
N LYS A 120 -2.45 18.72 11.81
CA LYS A 120 -1.78 19.94 11.33
C LYS A 120 -1.12 19.77 9.97
N ALA A 121 -0.69 18.55 9.63
CA ALA A 121 0.01 18.29 8.37
C ALA A 121 -0.96 18.02 7.21
N VAL A 122 -2.16 17.53 7.48
CA VAL A 122 -3.18 17.26 6.46
C VAL A 122 -3.94 18.54 6.14
N MET A 123 -3.83 19.06 4.92
CA MET A 123 -4.47 20.33 4.52
C MET A 123 -6.00 20.33 4.66
N LYS A 124 -6.65 19.19 4.45
CA LYS A 124 -8.09 18.99 4.59
C LYS A 124 -8.37 17.70 5.36
N PRO A 125 -8.30 17.72 6.70
CA PRO A 125 -8.63 16.56 7.50
C PRO A 125 -10.06 16.09 7.21
N THR A 126 -10.23 14.80 7.01
CA THR A 126 -11.52 14.17 6.72
C THR A 126 -11.89 13.25 7.88
N GLU A 127 -13.07 13.47 8.46
CA GLU A 127 -13.60 12.59 9.51
C GLU A 127 -14.05 11.25 8.93
N GLY A 128 -14.03 10.20 9.75
CA GLY A 128 -14.28 8.82 9.32
C GLY A 128 -13.04 8.14 8.72
N THR A 129 -11.83 8.62 9.06
CA THR A 129 -10.54 8.09 8.60
C THR A 129 -9.62 7.75 9.78
N ILE A 130 -8.40 7.27 9.48
CA ILE A 130 -7.32 7.06 10.46
C ILE A 130 -7.17 8.23 11.45
N LEU A 131 -7.44 9.47 11.01
CA LEU A 131 -7.36 10.64 11.87
C LEU A 131 -8.42 10.62 12.98
N THR A 132 -9.67 10.27 12.62
CA THR A 132 -10.77 10.15 13.57
C THR A 132 -10.52 9.03 14.57
N VAL A 133 -10.11 7.86 14.08
CA VAL A 133 -9.81 6.69 14.93
C VAL A 133 -8.69 7.02 15.92
N SER A 134 -7.58 7.59 15.43
CA SER A 134 -6.46 7.99 16.28
C SER A 134 -6.86 9.06 17.31
N ARG A 135 -7.70 10.04 16.93
CA ARG A 135 -8.15 11.11 17.82
C ARG A 135 -9.01 10.57 18.96
N LEU A 136 -10.04 9.78 18.66
CA LEU A 136 -10.94 9.24 19.68
C LEU A 136 -10.22 8.25 20.60
N ALA A 137 -9.28 7.47 20.09
CA ALA A 137 -8.40 6.63 20.91
C ALA A 137 -7.53 7.47 21.87
N ALA A 138 -6.91 8.57 21.37
CA ALA A 138 -6.08 9.45 22.19
C ALA A 138 -6.89 10.23 23.23
N GLU A 139 -8.09 10.69 22.88
CA GLU A 139 -9.02 11.34 23.82
C GLU A 139 -9.36 10.40 24.97
N LYS A 140 -9.64 9.12 24.68
CA LYS A 140 -9.92 8.12 25.71
C LYS A 140 -8.70 7.81 26.59
N ALA A 141 -7.50 7.73 26.00
CA ALA A 141 -6.28 7.57 26.79
C ALA A 141 -6.12 8.70 27.82
N ALA A 142 -6.43 9.94 27.43
CA ALA A 142 -6.34 11.11 28.31
C ALA A 142 -7.34 11.08 29.48
N GLU A 143 -8.49 10.43 29.29
CA GLU A 143 -9.47 10.23 30.38
C GLU A 143 -9.04 9.13 31.38
N CYS A 144 -8.09 8.27 30.99
CA CYS A 144 -7.71 7.07 31.74
C CYS A 144 -6.30 7.13 32.32
N THR A 145 -5.72 8.29 32.53
CA THR A 145 -4.32 8.50 32.99
C THR A 145 -4.03 7.97 34.38
N GLU A 146 -5.06 7.80 35.22
CA GLU A 146 -4.94 7.24 36.57
C GLU A 146 -4.79 5.70 36.59
N LEU A 147 -5.08 5.03 35.46
CA LEU A 147 -4.91 3.59 35.31
C LEU A 147 -3.43 3.24 35.07
N ASP A 148 -3.07 1.99 35.27
CA ASP A 148 -1.79 1.48 34.78
C ASP A 148 -1.76 1.43 33.23
N VAL A 149 -0.57 1.24 32.67
CA VAL A 149 -0.40 1.30 31.20
C VAL A 149 -1.23 0.23 30.47
N PRO A 150 -1.27 -1.05 30.91
CA PRO A 150 -2.12 -2.06 30.27
C PRO A 150 -3.61 -1.68 30.25
N ALA A 151 -4.16 -1.26 31.39
CA ALA A 151 -5.59 -0.90 31.51
C ALA A 151 -5.95 0.38 30.74
N MET A 152 -5.07 1.40 30.76
CA MET A 152 -5.24 2.60 29.95
C MET A 152 -5.22 2.26 28.45
N TRP A 153 -4.29 1.39 28.02
CA TRP A 153 -4.18 0.98 26.63
C TRP A 153 -5.38 0.13 26.17
N ASP A 154 -5.96 -0.70 27.07
CA ASP A 154 -7.23 -1.39 26.82
C ASP A 154 -8.37 -0.42 26.53
N ALA A 155 -8.53 0.60 27.37
CA ALA A 155 -9.55 1.63 27.16
C ALA A 155 -9.33 2.40 25.84
N THR A 156 -8.08 2.68 25.51
CA THR A 156 -7.67 3.30 24.25
C THR A 156 -8.07 2.46 23.03
N LEU A 157 -7.80 1.15 23.08
CA LEU A 157 -8.18 0.22 22.00
C LEU A 157 -9.70 0.10 21.86
N GLN A 158 -10.45 -0.01 22.97
CA GLN A 158 -11.91 -0.08 22.92
C GLN A 158 -12.52 1.15 22.24
N ALA A 159 -12.04 2.35 22.59
CA ALA A 159 -12.52 3.59 21.96
C ALA A 159 -12.10 3.68 20.48
N GLY A 160 -10.88 3.25 20.15
CA GLY A 160 -10.40 3.20 18.79
C GLY A 160 -11.20 2.24 17.90
N HIS A 161 -11.54 1.04 18.39
CA HIS A 161 -12.40 0.09 17.68
C HIS A 161 -13.82 0.63 17.49
N ALA A 162 -14.41 1.22 18.52
CA ALA A 162 -15.72 1.86 18.40
C ALA A 162 -15.73 2.98 17.34
N ALA A 163 -14.65 3.79 17.31
CA ALA A 163 -14.47 4.82 16.29
C ALA A 163 -14.26 4.23 14.88
N LEU A 164 -13.53 3.12 14.76
CA LEU A 164 -13.32 2.41 13.50
C LEU A 164 -14.63 1.86 12.95
N ASP A 165 -15.44 1.22 13.78
CA ASP A 165 -16.73 0.66 13.42
C ASP A 165 -17.73 1.75 12.97
N ASP A 166 -17.58 2.99 13.47
CA ASP A 166 -18.42 4.14 13.09
C ASP A 166 -17.94 4.85 11.82
N THR A 167 -16.75 4.56 11.30
CA THR A 167 -16.22 5.23 10.08
C THR A 167 -17.15 5.15 8.87
N PRO A 168 -17.94 4.07 8.62
CA PRO A 168 -18.90 4.03 7.52
C PRO A 168 -20.06 5.02 7.68
N ASN A 169 -20.39 5.41 8.91
CA ASN A 169 -21.44 6.42 9.15
C ASN A 169 -20.94 7.83 8.91
N LEU A 170 -19.64 8.07 9.05
CA LEU A 170 -19.00 9.37 8.82
C LEU A 170 -18.61 9.56 7.35
N LEU A 171 -18.26 8.48 6.64
CA LEU A 171 -17.87 8.51 5.23
C LEU A 171 -18.82 7.68 4.36
N PRO A 172 -19.69 8.32 3.56
CA PRO A 172 -20.68 7.64 2.72
C PRO A 172 -20.07 6.61 1.74
N VAL A 173 -18.83 6.81 1.30
CA VAL A 173 -18.13 5.89 0.42
C VAL A 173 -17.83 4.54 1.09
N LEU A 174 -17.44 4.54 2.36
CA LEU A 174 -17.21 3.34 3.14
C LEU A 174 -18.51 2.60 3.39
N LYS A 175 -19.60 3.34 3.68
CA LYS A 175 -20.93 2.76 3.87
C LYS A 175 -21.43 2.04 2.61
N LYS A 176 -21.22 2.64 1.43
CA LYS A 176 -21.57 2.00 0.15
C LYS A 176 -20.77 0.73 -0.11
N ALA A 177 -19.50 0.73 0.28
CA ALA A 177 -18.62 -0.42 0.09
C ALA A 177 -18.80 -1.49 1.18
N GLY A 178 -19.53 -1.21 2.27
CA GLY A 178 -19.72 -2.13 3.39
C GLY A 178 -18.43 -2.42 4.18
N VAL A 179 -17.51 -1.47 4.24
CA VAL A 179 -16.20 -1.64 4.89
C VAL A 179 -15.91 -0.48 5.84
N VAL A 180 -14.98 -0.70 6.79
CA VAL A 180 -14.39 0.33 7.65
C VAL A 180 -13.20 1.01 6.97
N ASP A 181 -12.69 2.11 7.55
CA ASP A 181 -11.51 2.78 7.03
C ASP A 181 -10.25 1.92 7.14
N ALA A 182 -9.59 1.70 6.01
CA ALA A 182 -8.38 0.88 5.94
C ALA A 182 -7.22 1.43 6.79
N GLY A 183 -7.02 2.76 6.79
CA GLY A 183 -6.00 3.42 7.62
C GLY A 183 -6.30 3.30 9.11
N GLY A 184 -7.58 3.46 9.49
CA GLY A 184 -8.05 3.23 10.86
C GLY A 184 -7.84 1.78 11.31
N GLN A 185 -8.15 0.81 10.45
CA GLN A 185 -7.85 -0.60 10.74
C GLN A 185 -6.34 -0.83 10.93
N GLY A 186 -5.52 -0.23 10.07
CA GLY A 186 -4.06 -0.36 10.16
C GLY A 186 -3.48 0.18 11.46
N ILE A 187 -3.92 1.36 11.92
CA ILE A 187 -3.43 1.92 13.19
C ILE A 187 -3.91 1.10 14.39
N MET A 188 -5.13 0.55 14.34
CA MET A 188 -5.61 -0.35 15.41
C MET A 188 -4.77 -1.61 15.49
N LEU A 189 -4.39 -2.23 14.38
CA LEU A 189 -3.48 -3.39 14.36
C LEU A 189 -2.11 -3.06 14.97
N ILE A 190 -1.57 -1.87 14.71
CA ILE A 190 -0.32 -1.42 15.35
C ILE A 190 -0.52 -1.33 16.87
N PHE A 191 -1.58 -0.68 17.32
CA PHE A 191 -1.85 -0.52 18.76
C PHE A 191 -2.15 -1.84 19.47
N GLU A 192 -2.83 -2.78 18.81
CA GLU A 192 -3.03 -4.16 19.32
C GLU A 192 -1.71 -4.90 19.52
N GLY A 193 -0.80 -4.79 18.53
CA GLY A 193 0.53 -5.37 18.64
C GLY A 193 1.35 -4.76 19.79
N MET A 194 1.22 -3.44 20.02
CA MET A 194 1.86 -2.75 21.15
C MET A 194 1.27 -3.23 22.49
N LYS A 195 -0.06 -3.41 22.55
CA LYS A 195 -0.73 -3.89 23.76
C LYS A 195 -0.18 -5.22 24.24
N GLN A 196 0.06 -6.16 23.34
CA GLN A 196 0.57 -7.47 23.71
C GLN A 196 1.83 -7.37 24.60
N VAL A 197 2.74 -6.45 24.26
CA VAL A 197 3.95 -6.21 25.04
C VAL A 197 3.66 -5.42 26.32
N PHE A 198 2.75 -4.47 26.30
CA PHE A 198 2.35 -3.73 27.50
C PHE A 198 1.67 -4.65 28.55
N ASP A 199 1.01 -5.72 28.11
CA ASP A 199 0.47 -6.77 28.97
C ASP A 199 1.54 -7.77 29.49
N GLY A 200 2.81 -7.57 29.13
CA GLY A 200 3.92 -8.47 29.50
C GLY A 200 4.08 -9.68 28.58
N GLY A 201 3.41 -9.70 27.43
CA GLY A 201 3.57 -10.72 26.40
C GLY A 201 4.84 -10.55 25.56
N GLU A 202 5.19 -11.58 24.81
CA GLU A 202 6.30 -11.54 23.84
C GLU A 202 5.94 -10.72 22.59
N ILE A 203 6.96 -10.23 21.88
CA ILE A 203 6.80 -9.56 20.57
C ILE A 203 6.09 -10.53 19.61
N ILE A 204 5.06 -10.08 18.93
CA ILE A 204 4.37 -10.86 17.89
C ILE A 204 5.42 -11.31 16.85
N ALA A 205 5.46 -12.61 16.54
CA ALA A 205 6.37 -13.13 15.54
C ALA A 205 6.01 -12.55 14.15
N GLY A 206 6.98 -11.99 13.45
CA GLY A 206 6.81 -11.59 12.05
C GLY A 206 6.73 -12.83 11.15
N ALA A 207 5.92 -12.78 10.10
CA ALA A 207 5.74 -13.90 9.16
C ALA A 207 7.07 -14.39 8.53
N GLU A 208 8.08 -13.52 8.45
CA GLU A 208 9.43 -13.87 7.95
C GLU A 208 10.29 -14.59 9.00
N VAL A 209 9.96 -14.49 10.30
CA VAL A 209 10.75 -15.10 11.39
C VAL A 209 10.28 -16.53 11.69
N ALA A 210 9.06 -16.90 11.33
CA ALA A 210 8.55 -18.26 11.52
C ALA A 210 9.26 -19.33 10.64
N ALA A 211 10.15 -18.91 9.71
CA ALA A 211 10.88 -19.77 8.78
C ALA A 211 12.34 -20.05 9.17
N LYS A 212 12.82 -19.64 10.38
CA LYS A 212 14.19 -19.97 10.82
C LYS A 212 14.19 -20.94 12.01
N PRO A 213 14.53 -22.23 11.81
CA PRO A 213 14.92 -23.07 12.93
C PRO A 213 16.27 -22.56 13.48
N LYS A 214 16.38 -22.44 14.82
CA LYS A 214 17.61 -22.12 15.53
C LYS A 214 18.65 -23.19 15.18
N VAL A 215 19.62 -22.86 14.35
CA VAL A 215 20.84 -23.63 14.15
C VAL A 215 21.98 -22.86 14.79
N SER A 216 22.67 -23.54 15.72
CA SER A 216 23.85 -23.08 16.43
C SER A 216 24.94 -22.60 15.46
N SER A 217 25.61 -21.52 15.87
CA SER A 217 26.78 -20.93 15.22
C SER A 217 27.88 -21.96 14.93
N GLU A 218 28.07 -22.31 13.66
CA GLU A 218 29.34 -22.66 13.05
C GLU A 218 29.10 -23.10 11.60
N ALA A 219 29.08 -22.16 10.67
CA ALA A 219 29.53 -22.30 9.28
C ALA A 219 29.04 -21.08 8.46
N ALA A 220 29.92 -20.11 8.32
CA ALA A 220 29.74 -19.05 7.31
C ALA A 220 29.99 -19.69 5.92
N GLY A 221 28.95 -19.65 5.08
CA GLY A 221 29.10 -20.08 3.69
C GLY A 221 27.77 -20.33 3.01
N LYS A 222 27.33 -19.36 2.20
CA LYS A 222 26.27 -19.43 1.16
C LYS A 222 24.89 -19.89 1.64
N GLY A 223 23.99 -18.93 1.87
CA GLY A 223 22.59 -19.17 2.15
C GLY A 223 21.88 -19.82 0.96
N VAL A 224 21.45 -21.04 1.17
CA VAL A 224 20.48 -21.75 0.32
C VAL A 224 19.12 -21.56 1.02
N PHE A 225 18.20 -20.88 0.36
CA PHE A 225 16.84 -20.73 0.86
C PHE A 225 16.13 -22.09 0.87
N ALA A 226 15.41 -22.40 1.94
CA ALA A 226 14.74 -23.70 2.13
C ALA A 226 13.64 -24.00 1.06
N ASP A 227 13.22 -23.02 0.27
CA ASP A 227 12.27 -23.18 -0.84
C ASP A 227 12.89 -23.74 -2.13
N ASP A 228 14.22 -23.77 -2.26
CA ASP A 228 14.91 -24.38 -3.40
C ASP A 228 14.94 -25.92 -3.34
N LEU A 229 14.41 -26.53 -2.28
CA LEU A 229 14.42 -27.99 -2.07
C LEU A 229 13.09 -28.68 -2.39
N MET A 230 11.96 -27.95 -2.50
CA MET A 230 10.67 -28.54 -2.92
C MET A 230 10.44 -28.33 -4.41
N LYS A 231 10.33 -29.43 -5.16
CA LYS A 231 9.88 -29.41 -6.56
C LYS A 231 8.38 -29.58 -6.62
N VAL A 232 7.74 -29.08 -7.70
CA VAL A 232 6.31 -29.31 -7.99
C VAL A 232 5.94 -30.79 -7.90
N GLU A 233 6.90 -31.67 -8.25
CA GLU A 233 6.79 -33.13 -8.22
C GLU A 233 6.70 -33.70 -6.79
N ASP A 234 7.04 -32.93 -5.75
CA ASP A 234 6.99 -33.36 -4.35
C ASP A 234 5.62 -33.13 -3.70
N ILE A 235 4.71 -32.38 -4.36
CA ILE A 235 3.34 -32.11 -3.90
C ILE A 235 2.48 -33.33 -4.27
N LYS A 236 2.39 -34.31 -3.36
CA LYS A 236 1.59 -35.54 -3.58
C LYS A 236 0.10 -35.28 -3.58
N ASN A 237 -0.38 -34.39 -2.70
CA ASN A 237 -1.78 -34.02 -2.52
C ASN A 237 -2.01 -32.61 -3.09
N GLY A 238 -2.32 -32.53 -4.39
CA GLY A 238 -2.31 -31.30 -5.18
C GLY A 238 -3.47 -30.34 -4.94
N TYR A 239 -4.47 -30.68 -4.10
CA TYR A 239 -5.63 -29.84 -3.86
C TYR A 239 -5.82 -29.54 -2.37
N CYS A 240 -5.86 -28.24 -2.03
CA CYS A 240 -6.36 -27.76 -0.75
C CYS A 240 -7.88 -27.73 -0.81
N THR A 241 -8.54 -28.54 0.03
CA THR A 241 -9.99 -28.70 0.05
C THR A 241 -10.53 -28.30 1.40
N GLN A 242 -11.43 -27.33 1.43
CA GLN A 242 -12.12 -26.83 2.63
C GLN A 242 -13.64 -26.89 2.43
N PHE A 243 -14.35 -27.22 3.48
CA PHE A 243 -15.81 -27.18 3.50
C PHE A 243 -16.35 -27.12 4.93
N LEU A 244 -17.56 -26.59 5.09
CA LEU A 244 -18.30 -26.60 6.34
C LEU A 244 -19.33 -27.72 6.28
N LEU A 245 -19.23 -28.70 7.17
CA LEU A 245 -20.20 -29.78 7.35
C LEU A 245 -21.23 -29.37 8.40
N HIS A 246 -22.51 -29.35 8.04
CA HIS A 246 -23.64 -29.29 8.97
C HIS A 246 -24.03 -30.73 9.31
N LYS A 247 -23.76 -31.12 10.56
CA LYS A 247 -23.84 -32.51 11.01
C LYS A 247 -25.28 -33.00 11.14
N ASP A 248 -25.53 -34.23 10.73
CA ASP A 248 -26.73 -34.96 11.14
C ASP A 248 -26.61 -35.36 12.63
N ALA A 249 -27.75 -35.53 13.32
CA ALA A 249 -27.80 -35.73 14.78
C ALA A 249 -26.95 -36.90 15.31
N ASP A 250 -26.72 -37.92 14.47
CA ASP A 250 -25.96 -39.15 14.82
C ASP A 250 -24.58 -39.18 14.11
N ALA A 251 -24.11 -38.10 13.52
CA ALA A 251 -22.89 -38.06 12.70
C ALA A 251 -21.64 -38.14 13.55
N SER A 252 -20.73 -39.08 13.29
CA SER A 252 -19.44 -39.21 13.96
C SER A 252 -18.33 -38.45 13.19
N VAL A 253 -18.04 -37.23 13.62
CA VAL A 253 -16.94 -36.41 13.06
C VAL A 253 -15.58 -37.08 13.22
N THR A 254 -15.41 -37.91 14.26
CA THR A 254 -14.18 -38.70 14.49
C THR A 254 -13.94 -39.70 13.33
N ARG A 255 -14.99 -40.32 12.80
CA ARG A 255 -14.86 -41.22 11.64
C ARG A 255 -14.52 -40.47 10.37
N LEU A 256 -15.15 -39.33 10.15
CA LEU A 256 -14.83 -38.46 9.01
C LEU A 256 -13.36 -38.01 9.09
N ARG A 257 -12.89 -37.54 10.25
CA ARG A 257 -11.49 -37.16 10.47
C ARG A 257 -10.52 -38.30 10.12
N ALA A 258 -10.77 -39.51 10.63
CA ALA A 258 -9.94 -40.67 10.33
C ALA A 258 -9.91 -41.02 8.82
N PHE A 259 -11.02 -40.82 8.11
CA PHE A 259 -11.08 -40.97 6.67
C PHE A 259 -10.25 -39.93 5.94
N LEU A 260 -10.38 -38.64 6.32
CA LEU A 260 -9.62 -37.54 5.73
C LEU A 260 -8.11 -37.74 5.95
N GLU A 261 -7.70 -38.14 7.17
CA GLU A 261 -6.30 -38.45 7.52
C GLU A 261 -5.73 -39.65 6.75
N SER A 262 -6.57 -40.63 6.42
CA SER A 262 -6.14 -41.82 5.65
C SER A 262 -5.95 -41.54 4.14
N ASN A 263 -6.60 -40.50 3.60
CA ASN A 263 -6.66 -40.21 2.17
C ASN A 263 -6.14 -38.82 1.80
N GLY A 264 -5.56 -38.10 2.75
CA GLY A 264 -4.96 -36.78 2.57
C GLY A 264 -3.92 -36.47 3.63
N ASP A 265 -3.37 -35.26 3.57
CA ASP A 265 -2.49 -34.72 4.60
C ASP A 265 -2.98 -33.33 5.04
N SER A 266 -2.28 -32.73 6.04
CA SER A 266 -2.61 -31.41 6.58
C SER A 266 -4.07 -31.29 7.03
N VAL A 267 -4.61 -32.36 7.57
CA VAL A 267 -6.02 -32.45 7.96
C VAL A 267 -6.28 -31.64 9.22
N VAL A 268 -7.22 -30.69 9.11
CA VAL A 268 -7.74 -29.91 10.25
C VAL A 268 -9.26 -30.05 10.28
N VAL A 269 -9.79 -30.56 11.38
CA VAL A 269 -11.23 -30.66 11.60
C VAL A 269 -11.55 -29.98 12.92
N ILE A 270 -12.25 -28.86 12.85
CA ILE A 270 -12.71 -28.09 14.02
C ILE A 270 -14.21 -28.34 14.16
N GLU A 271 -14.59 -29.00 15.22
CA GLU A 271 -15.98 -29.38 15.51
C GLU A 271 -16.61 -28.42 16.51
N ASP A 272 -17.83 -27.99 16.23
CA ASP A 272 -18.74 -27.25 17.10
C ASP A 272 -20.07 -28.03 17.20
N ASP A 273 -21.03 -27.55 18.00
CA ASP A 273 -22.25 -28.28 18.34
C ASP A 273 -22.98 -28.88 17.11
N ASP A 274 -23.27 -28.05 16.10
CA ASP A 274 -24.04 -28.47 14.92
C ASP A 274 -23.21 -28.47 13.62
N VAL A 275 -21.95 -28.04 13.67
CA VAL A 275 -21.12 -27.88 12.46
C VAL A 275 -19.70 -28.39 12.68
N ALA A 276 -19.04 -28.78 11.59
CA ALA A 276 -17.60 -29.05 11.59
C ALA A 276 -16.93 -28.36 10.40
N ASN A 277 -15.89 -27.56 10.67
CA ASN A 277 -15.07 -26.96 9.62
C ASN A 277 -13.94 -27.93 9.27
N CYS A 278 -13.90 -28.40 8.03
CA CYS A 278 -12.97 -29.41 7.56
C CYS A 278 -12.01 -28.81 6.53
N HIS A 279 -10.71 -29.11 6.71
CA HIS A 279 -9.64 -28.77 5.78
C HIS A 279 -8.79 -30.01 5.55
N VAL A 280 -8.44 -30.31 4.30
CA VAL A 280 -7.58 -31.44 3.92
C VAL A 280 -6.83 -31.12 2.62
N HIS A 281 -5.56 -31.52 2.55
CA HIS A 281 -4.82 -31.59 1.29
C HIS A 281 -4.97 -32.99 0.71
N THR A 282 -5.43 -33.08 -0.52
CA THR A 282 -5.74 -34.37 -1.16
C THR A 282 -5.45 -34.36 -2.65
N SER A 283 -5.26 -35.54 -3.22
CA SER A 283 -5.22 -35.73 -4.68
C SER A 283 -6.62 -35.86 -5.30
N ASP A 284 -7.64 -36.17 -4.48
CA ASP A 284 -9.03 -36.36 -4.93
C ASP A 284 -10.04 -35.62 -4.02
N PRO A 285 -10.31 -34.33 -4.29
CA PRO A 285 -11.31 -33.57 -3.56
C PRO A 285 -12.72 -34.18 -3.63
N GLY A 286 -13.04 -34.80 -4.77
CA GLY A 286 -14.35 -35.42 -4.99
C GLY A 286 -14.60 -36.56 -4.01
N MET A 287 -13.62 -37.42 -3.76
CA MET A 287 -13.68 -38.50 -2.78
C MET A 287 -13.89 -37.97 -1.35
N MET A 288 -13.18 -36.92 -0.96
CA MET A 288 -13.33 -36.28 0.35
C MET A 288 -14.74 -35.75 0.58
N LEU A 289 -15.27 -35.02 -0.41
CA LEU A 289 -16.62 -34.47 -0.33
C LEU A 289 -17.70 -35.55 -0.37
N SER A 290 -17.52 -36.60 -1.19
CA SER A 290 -18.45 -37.74 -1.27
C SER A 290 -18.51 -38.52 0.05
N GLU A 291 -17.42 -38.61 0.79
CA GLU A 291 -17.43 -39.17 2.13
C GLU A 291 -18.12 -38.24 3.12
N ALA A 292 -17.74 -36.94 3.10
CA ALA A 292 -18.25 -35.95 4.05
C ALA A 292 -19.78 -35.79 4.00
N ILE A 293 -20.41 -35.89 2.82
CA ILE A 293 -21.87 -35.81 2.64
C ILE A 293 -22.62 -36.93 3.40
N LYS A 294 -21.97 -38.03 3.73
CA LYS A 294 -22.61 -39.11 4.50
C LYS A 294 -22.86 -38.75 5.97
N TYR A 295 -22.28 -37.66 6.43
CA TYR A 295 -22.36 -37.18 7.80
C TYR A 295 -23.24 -35.93 7.97
N GLY A 296 -23.83 -35.44 6.88
CA GLY A 296 -24.66 -34.25 6.85
C GLY A 296 -24.54 -33.47 5.53
N TYR A 297 -25.07 -32.28 5.46
CA TYR A 297 -24.95 -31.44 4.26
C TYR A 297 -23.77 -30.47 4.34
N LEU A 298 -23.19 -30.16 3.18
CA LEU A 298 -21.97 -29.36 3.09
C LEU A 298 -22.26 -27.96 2.53
N THR A 299 -21.54 -26.96 3.04
CA THR A 299 -21.56 -25.57 2.56
C THR A 299 -20.15 -24.97 2.52
N ASN A 300 -19.99 -23.77 1.99
CA ASN A 300 -18.74 -23.01 1.98
C ASN A 300 -17.55 -23.78 1.39
N PHE A 301 -17.76 -24.34 0.20
CA PHE A 301 -16.70 -25.08 -0.50
C PHE A 301 -15.60 -24.16 -0.98
N LYS A 302 -14.35 -24.56 -0.71
CA LYS A 302 -13.17 -23.95 -1.28
C LYS A 302 -12.22 -25.07 -1.72
N ILE A 303 -12.01 -25.20 -3.03
CA ILE A 303 -11.06 -26.17 -3.60
C ILE A 303 -10.05 -25.39 -4.45
N GLU A 304 -8.79 -25.46 -4.09
CA GLU A 304 -7.71 -24.73 -4.75
C GLU A 304 -6.62 -25.70 -5.22
N ASN A 305 -6.13 -25.51 -6.45
CA ASN A 305 -5.03 -26.29 -6.99
C ASN A 305 -3.71 -25.76 -6.44
N MET A 306 -3.06 -26.54 -5.58
CA MET A 306 -1.81 -26.16 -4.93
C MET A 306 -0.63 -26.10 -5.90
N HIS A 307 -0.65 -26.87 -7.00
CA HIS A 307 0.36 -26.77 -8.07
C HIS A 307 0.28 -25.41 -8.78
N GLU A 308 -0.93 -24.92 -9.06
CA GLU A 308 -1.11 -23.59 -9.65
C GLU A 308 -0.71 -22.49 -8.67
N GLN A 309 -1.04 -22.63 -7.38
CA GLN A 309 -0.62 -21.70 -6.34
C GLN A 309 0.90 -21.70 -6.16
N PHE A 310 1.55 -22.86 -6.20
CA PHE A 310 3.00 -22.97 -6.12
C PHE A 310 3.67 -22.31 -7.33
N LEU A 311 3.18 -22.57 -8.55
CA LEU A 311 3.68 -21.93 -9.77
C LEU A 311 3.43 -20.43 -9.78
N ALA A 312 2.30 -19.97 -9.26
CA ALA A 312 2.00 -18.55 -9.10
C ALA A 312 2.91 -17.90 -8.06
N ARG A 313 3.17 -18.58 -6.92
CA ARG A 313 4.14 -18.14 -5.90
C ARG A 313 5.57 -18.14 -6.43
N GLN A 314 5.98 -19.15 -7.21
CA GLN A 314 7.28 -19.14 -7.88
C GLN A 314 7.43 -17.99 -8.88
N LYS A 315 6.36 -17.67 -9.64
CA LYS A 315 6.36 -16.49 -10.52
C LYS A 315 6.39 -15.20 -9.72
N GLN A 316 5.66 -15.11 -8.60
CA GLN A 316 5.71 -13.99 -7.68
C GLN A 316 7.06 -13.93 -6.93
N ALA A 317 7.60 -15.05 -6.46
CA ALA A 317 8.91 -15.10 -5.80
C ALA A 317 10.03 -14.72 -6.77
N LYS A 318 10.03 -15.21 -8.02
CA LYS A 318 10.96 -14.75 -9.05
C LYS A 318 10.75 -13.29 -9.45
N GLY A 319 9.53 -12.78 -9.33
CA GLY A 319 9.22 -11.35 -9.44
C GLY A 319 9.74 -10.57 -8.23
N LEU A 320 9.56 -11.12 -7.02
CA LEU A 320 10.04 -10.54 -5.75
C LEU A 320 11.55 -10.72 -5.56
N GLU A 321 12.16 -11.83 -6.04
CA GLU A 321 13.63 -12.00 -6.08
C GLU A 321 14.27 -11.02 -7.05
N LYS A 322 13.69 -10.81 -8.23
CA LYS A 322 14.12 -9.73 -9.12
C LYS A 322 13.88 -8.34 -8.53
N GLN A 323 12.85 -8.18 -7.69
CA GLN A 323 12.60 -6.94 -6.95
C GLN A 323 13.50 -6.83 -5.72
N ALA A 324 13.74 -7.91 -4.96
CA ALA A 324 14.66 -7.94 -3.83
C ALA A 324 16.15 -7.87 -4.29
N GLU A 325 16.53 -8.53 -5.40
CA GLU A 325 17.84 -8.31 -6.03
C GLU A 325 17.99 -6.89 -6.60
N ALA A 326 16.88 -6.27 -7.01
CA ALA A 326 16.84 -4.84 -7.34
C ALA A 326 16.85 -3.96 -6.09
N GLU A 327 16.33 -4.45 -4.95
CA GLU A 327 16.35 -3.74 -3.65
C GLU A 327 17.70 -3.96 -2.90
N GLU A 328 18.34 -5.14 -2.94
CA GLU A 328 19.70 -5.36 -2.41
C GLU A 328 20.79 -4.70 -3.26
N LYS A 329 20.53 -4.37 -4.52
CA LYS A 329 21.40 -3.53 -5.36
C LYS A 329 21.09 -2.03 -5.26
N LYS A 330 20.17 -1.63 -4.39
CA LYS A 330 19.96 -0.22 -4.02
C LYS A 330 20.93 0.24 -2.91
N ASP A 331 22.21 0.19 -3.16
CA ASP A 331 23.01 1.41 -3.05
C ASP A 331 22.30 2.44 -3.92
N SER A 332 21.76 3.49 -3.34
CA SER A 332 20.80 4.43 -3.91
C SER A 332 20.99 4.61 -5.43
N GLU A 333 19.93 4.33 -6.22
CA GLU A 333 19.90 4.58 -7.69
C GLU A 333 20.36 6.01 -8.00
N PHE A 334 20.37 6.87 -6.99
CA PHE A 334 20.74 8.26 -7.02
C PHE A 334 21.96 8.54 -6.13
N THR A 335 23.03 9.05 -6.73
CA THR A 335 24.23 9.47 -6.01
C THR A 335 24.12 10.96 -5.68
N TYR A 336 24.41 11.32 -4.42
CA TYR A 336 24.43 12.73 -4.00
C TYR A 336 25.33 13.59 -4.91
N ALA A 337 24.80 14.73 -5.36
CA ALA A 337 25.53 15.74 -6.10
C ALA A 337 25.47 17.09 -5.38
N ALA A 338 26.62 17.72 -5.18
CA ALA A 338 26.67 19.07 -4.64
C ALA A 338 25.97 20.07 -5.57
N VAL A 339 25.35 21.10 -5.00
CA VAL A 339 24.67 22.14 -5.77
C VAL A 339 25.68 22.89 -6.64
N ASP A 340 25.44 22.91 -7.96
CA ASP A 340 26.17 23.72 -8.92
C ASP A 340 25.61 25.15 -8.86
N PRO A 341 26.43 26.16 -8.50
CA PRO A 341 26.00 27.56 -8.43
C PRO A 341 25.61 28.18 -9.78
N GLU A 342 25.97 27.56 -10.91
CA GLU A 342 25.59 28.04 -12.25
C GLU A 342 24.25 27.42 -12.72
N ARG A 343 23.78 26.34 -12.08
CA ARG A 343 22.56 25.65 -12.45
C ARG A 343 21.37 26.10 -11.59
N GLU A 344 20.47 26.87 -12.17
CA GLU A 344 19.32 27.42 -11.45
C GLU A 344 18.23 26.38 -11.19
N TYR A 345 17.89 25.52 -12.20
CA TYR A 345 16.77 24.59 -12.15
C TYR A 345 17.19 23.13 -12.33
N GLY A 346 16.47 22.26 -11.64
CA GLY A 346 16.48 20.83 -11.86
C GLY A 346 15.11 20.24 -11.61
N PHE A 347 14.88 19.01 -12.09
CA PHE A 347 13.56 18.38 -12.10
C PHE A 347 13.65 16.94 -11.62
N VAL A 348 12.70 16.57 -10.76
CA VAL A 348 12.47 15.19 -10.32
C VAL A 348 11.01 14.84 -10.62
N ALA A 349 10.77 13.72 -11.30
CA ALA A 349 9.43 13.22 -11.55
C ALA A 349 9.25 11.81 -10.97
N VAL A 350 8.03 11.45 -10.60
CA VAL A 350 7.69 10.07 -10.28
C VAL A 350 6.92 9.47 -11.44
N ALA A 351 7.38 8.33 -11.95
CA ALA A 351 6.71 7.59 -13.00
C ALA A 351 7.10 6.10 -12.95
N ALA A 352 6.17 5.23 -13.39
CA ALA A 352 6.41 3.81 -13.57
C ALA A 352 6.34 3.46 -15.07
N GLY A 353 7.27 2.64 -15.54
CA GLY A 353 7.39 2.25 -16.95
C GLY A 353 8.56 2.92 -17.66
N GLU A 354 9.34 2.12 -18.37
CA GLU A 354 10.57 2.59 -19.03
C GLU A 354 10.27 3.64 -20.13
N GLY A 355 9.12 3.48 -20.83
CA GLY A 355 8.71 4.47 -21.83
C GLY A 355 8.39 5.84 -21.20
N LEU A 356 7.72 5.86 -20.05
CA LEU A 356 7.45 7.11 -19.34
C LEU A 356 8.72 7.73 -18.76
N LYS A 357 9.67 6.93 -18.28
CA LYS A 357 10.99 7.45 -17.87
C LYS A 357 11.72 8.13 -19.01
N ALA A 358 11.73 7.50 -20.20
CA ALA A 358 12.32 8.09 -21.40
C ALA A 358 11.65 9.42 -21.76
N VAL A 359 10.32 9.47 -21.79
CA VAL A 359 9.56 10.70 -22.08
C VAL A 359 9.90 11.82 -21.10
N PHE A 360 9.94 11.55 -19.79
CA PHE A 360 10.33 12.57 -18.81
C PHE A 360 11.79 13.02 -19.00
N GLY A 361 12.70 12.10 -19.34
CA GLY A 361 14.08 12.43 -19.70
C GLY A 361 14.15 13.37 -20.90
N ASP A 362 13.40 13.07 -21.98
CA ASP A 362 13.31 13.91 -23.17
C ASP A 362 12.69 15.30 -22.86
N LEU A 363 11.81 15.39 -21.89
CA LEU A 363 11.26 16.64 -21.38
C LEU A 363 12.21 17.42 -20.46
N GLY A 364 13.41 16.90 -20.19
CA GLY A 364 14.43 17.56 -19.39
C GLY A 364 14.35 17.27 -17.88
N VAL A 365 13.67 16.20 -17.49
CA VAL A 365 13.69 15.75 -16.09
C VAL A 365 15.03 15.04 -15.80
N ASP A 366 15.70 15.44 -14.72
CA ASP A 366 17.02 14.97 -14.33
C ASP A 366 17.01 13.59 -13.68
N ALA A 367 16.00 13.35 -12.85
CA ALA A 367 15.86 12.11 -12.11
C ALA A 367 14.38 11.65 -12.11
N VAL A 368 14.15 10.40 -12.49
CA VAL A 368 12.81 9.81 -12.46
C VAL A 368 12.78 8.70 -11.43
N VAL A 369 12.03 8.92 -10.36
CA VAL A 369 11.81 7.93 -9.30
C VAL A 369 10.77 6.91 -9.76
N SER A 370 11.13 5.64 -9.75
CA SER A 370 10.22 4.55 -10.07
C SER A 370 9.11 4.40 -9.03
N GLY A 371 7.85 4.36 -9.45
CA GLY A 371 6.73 4.10 -8.56
C GLY A 371 5.44 4.83 -8.91
N GLY A 372 4.48 4.76 -7.99
CA GLY A 372 3.23 5.50 -8.09
C GLY A 372 2.02 4.74 -8.64
N GLN A 373 2.20 3.49 -9.08
CA GLN A 373 1.12 2.65 -9.62
C GLN A 373 0.92 1.41 -8.75
N THR A 374 1.98 0.63 -8.53
CA THR A 374 1.96 -0.60 -7.74
C THR A 374 2.62 -0.43 -6.38
N MET A 375 3.57 0.51 -6.28
CA MET A 375 4.29 0.82 -5.05
C MET A 375 4.60 2.33 -5.02
N ASN A 376 4.28 2.98 -3.90
CA ASN A 376 4.65 4.36 -3.69
C ASN A 376 6.12 4.45 -3.24
N PRO A 377 6.94 5.34 -3.84
CA PRO A 377 8.29 5.58 -3.37
C PRO A 377 8.27 6.11 -1.94
N SER A 378 9.33 5.83 -1.19
CA SER A 378 9.50 6.39 0.15
C SER A 378 9.88 7.87 0.09
N THR A 379 9.72 8.57 1.19
CA THR A 379 10.26 9.93 1.37
C THR A 379 11.77 9.97 1.11
N GLU A 380 12.49 8.91 1.48
CA GLU A 380 13.94 8.78 1.29
C GLU A 380 14.31 8.59 -0.20
N ASP A 381 13.55 7.77 -0.97
CA ASP A 381 13.76 7.61 -2.41
C ASP A 381 13.62 8.96 -3.15
N ILE A 382 12.59 9.74 -2.80
CA ILE A 382 12.35 11.06 -3.38
C ILE A 382 13.45 12.04 -2.96
N LEU A 383 13.87 12.01 -1.70
CA LEU A 383 14.93 12.86 -1.18
C LEU A 383 16.28 12.57 -1.86
N ALA A 384 16.61 11.28 -2.04
CA ALA A 384 17.83 10.87 -2.73
C ALA A 384 17.84 11.37 -4.19
N ALA A 385 16.70 11.26 -4.89
CA ALA A 385 16.55 11.81 -6.24
C ALA A 385 16.73 13.34 -6.25
N ILE A 386 16.13 14.07 -5.31
CA ILE A 386 16.31 15.52 -5.19
C ILE A 386 17.79 15.86 -4.98
N GLN A 387 18.48 15.15 -4.09
CA GLN A 387 19.87 15.39 -3.75
C GLN A 387 20.87 14.95 -4.81
N SER A 388 20.45 14.13 -5.78
CA SER A 388 21.27 13.78 -6.95
C SER A 388 21.28 14.84 -8.04
N VAL A 389 20.36 15.80 -8.00
CA VAL A 389 20.23 16.84 -9.03
C VAL A 389 21.04 18.07 -8.61
N PRO A 390 22.14 18.43 -9.29
CA PRO A 390 23.04 19.54 -8.90
C PRO A 390 22.47 20.92 -9.27
N ALA A 391 21.28 21.26 -8.77
CA ALA A 391 20.63 22.54 -9.06
C ALA A 391 20.26 23.30 -7.78
N LYS A 392 20.20 24.64 -7.87
CA LYS A 392 19.79 25.50 -6.75
C LYS A 392 18.35 25.27 -6.36
N THR A 393 17.47 25.13 -7.34
CA THR A 393 16.04 24.87 -7.14
C THR A 393 15.63 23.60 -7.88
N VAL A 394 15.08 22.63 -7.15
CA VAL A 394 14.55 21.37 -7.72
C VAL A 394 13.03 21.40 -7.67
N LEU A 395 12.41 21.26 -8.85
CA LEU A 395 10.96 21.10 -8.98
C LEU A 395 10.62 19.62 -8.97
N VAL A 396 9.68 19.19 -8.13
CA VAL A 396 9.27 17.80 -7.99
C VAL A 396 7.86 17.62 -8.51
N LEU A 397 7.67 16.65 -9.42
CA LEU A 397 6.39 16.27 -10.03
C LEU A 397 5.98 14.88 -9.50
N PRO A 398 5.13 14.79 -8.47
CA PRO A 398 4.71 13.51 -7.87
C PRO A 398 3.90 12.63 -8.81
N ASN A 399 3.11 13.22 -9.72
CA ASN A 399 2.28 12.55 -10.73
C ASN A 399 1.28 11.52 -10.19
N ASN A 400 1.08 11.53 -8.87
CA ASN A 400 0.12 10.70 -8.15
C ASN A 400 -0.27 11.40 -6.84
N LYS A 401 -1.59 11.46 -6.56
CA LYS A 401 -2.12 12.08 -5.32
C LYS A 401 -1.54 11.47 -4.03
N ASN A 402 -1.21 10.16 -4.04
CA ASN A 402 -0.69 9.45 -2.87
C ASN A 402 0.78 9.75 -2.57
N ILE A 403 1.50 10.37 -3.52
CA ILE A 403 2.93 10.68 -3.40
C ILE A 403 3.16 12.13 -3.02
N ILE A 404 2.17 13.02 -3.19
CA ILE A 404 2.31 14.46 -2.90
C ILE A 404 2.82 14.68 -1.47
N MET A 405 2.21 14.02 -0.47
CA MET A 405 2.61 14.19 0.93
C MET A 405 4.05 13.69 1.21
N ALA A 406 4.46 12.59 0.59
CA ALA A 406 5.83 12.09 0.71
C ALA A 406 6.84 13.08 0.08
N SER A 407 6.49 13.65 -1.07
CA SER A 407 7.29 14.70 -1.73
C SER A 407 7.41 15.98 -0.88
N GLU A 408 6.32 16.41 -0.22
CA GLU A 408 6.33 17.54 0.70
C GLU A 408 7.14 17.26 1.98
N GLN A 409 7.24 16.00 2.43
CA GLN A 409 8.14 15.64 3.51
C GLN A 409 9.60 15.64 3.04
N ALA A 410 9.90 15.10 1.85
CA ALA A 410 11.22 15.14 1.25
C ALA A 410 11.70 16.59 1.06
N GLN A 411 10.83 17.50 0.62
CA GLN A 411 11.11 18.94 0.52
C GLN A 411 11.64 19.52 1.85
N LYS A 412 11.05 19.12 2.99
CA LYS A 412 11.45 19.63 4.32
C LYS A 412 12.78 19.07 4.82
N LEU A 413 13.24 17.97 4.25
CA LEU A 413 14.48 17.28 4.60
C LEU A 413 15.63 17.63 3.65
N ALA A 414 15.32 18.24 2.50
CA ALA A 414 16.31 18.55 1.47
C ALA A 414 17.28 19.65 1.91
N ASP A 415 18.52 19.57 1.41
CA ASP A 415 19.60 20.53 1.64
C ASP A 415 19.62 21.70 0.62
N ARG A 416 18.65 21.71 -0.29
CA ARG A 416 18.49 22.71 -1.36
C ARG A 416 17.05 23.18 -1.46
N LYS A 417 16.81 24.26 -2.23
CA LYS A 417 15.46 24.75 -2.45
C LYS A 417 14.66 23.72 -3.27
N VAL A 418 13.51 23.31 -2.77
CA VAL A 418 12.61 22.38 -3.45
C VAL A 418 11.23 23.00 -3.56
N ILE A 419 10.59 22.83 -4.72
CA ILE A 419 9.19 23.21 -4.96
C ILE A 419 8.45 21.97 -5.45
N VAL A 420 7.47 21.50 -4.68
CA VAL A 420 6.60 20.42 -5.08
C VAL A 420 5.46 20.98 -5.93
N LEU A 421 5.34 20.49 -7.17
CA LEU A 421 4.23 20.76 -8.07
C LEU A 421 3.20 19.65 -7.86
N PRO A 422 2.04 19.88 -7.23
CA PRO A 422 1.13 18.81 -6.81
C PRO A 422 0.36 18.17 -7.98
N THR A 423 1.10 17.71 -9.00
CA THR A 423 0.58 16.94 -10.13
C THR A 423 0.03 15.60 -9.65
N ARG A 424 -1.16 15.24 -10.11
CA ARG A 424 -1.91 14.06 -9.66
C ARG A 424 -1.89 12.91 -10.65
N THR A 425 -1.42 13.18 -11.87
CA THR A 425 -1.36 12.20 -12.96
C THR A 425 -0.13 12.46 -13.81
N VAL A 426 0.36 11.42 -14.47
CA VAL A 426 1.49 11.50 -15.40
C VAL A 426 1.22 12.53 -16.52
N PRO A 427 0.04 12.55 -17.19
CA PRO A 427 -0.27 13.59 -18.17
C PRO A 427 -0.13 15.01 -17.63
N GLN A 428 -0.59 15.28 -16.40
CA GLN A 428 -0.40 16.59 -15.76
C GLN A 428 1.08 16.95 -15.61
N GLY A 429 1.92 15.98 -15.21
CA GLY A 429 3.36 16.20 -15.10
C GLY A 429 4.03 16.49 -16.44
N MET A 430 3.64 15.79 -17.49
CA MET A 430 4.16 16.02 -18.85
C MET A 430 3.81 17.43 -19.33
N THR A 431 2.55 17.84 -19.21
CA THR A 431 2.10 19.18 -19.60
C THR A 431 2.74 20.27 -18.74
N ALA A 432 2.95 20.03 -17.45
CA ALA A 432 3.70 20.94 -16.59
C ALA A 432 5.12 21.17 -17.14
N MET A 433 5.85 20.11 -17.48
CA MET A 433 7.21 20.22 -18.04
C MET A 433 7.25 20.98 -19.37
N LEU A 434 6.29 20.75 -20.26
CA LEU A 434 6.19 21.49 -21.54
C LEU A 434 5.95 23.00 -21.35
N ASN A 435 5.49 23.43 -20.19
CA ASN A 435 5.22 24.83 -19.87
C ASN A 435 6.28 25.47 -18.95
N PHE A 436 7.41 24.81 -18.77
CA PHE A 436 8.55 25.40 -18.07
C PHE A 436 9.22 26.49 -18.93
N ALA A 437 9.53 27.61 -18.31
CA ALA A 437 10.25 28.73 -18.94
C ALA A 437 11.50 29.09 -18.12
N PRO A 438 12.73 28.87 -18.64
CA PRO A 438 13.96 29.05 -17.89
C PRO A 438 14.21 30.49 -17.41
N ASP A 439 13.60 31.47 -18.07
CA ASP A 439 13.76 32.89 -17.76
C ASP A 439 12.86 33.37 -16.61
N LEU A 440 11.87 32.59 -16.19
CA LEU A 440 10.97 32.92 -15.08
C LEU A 440 11.60 32.53 -13.74
N LYS A 441 11.20 33.22 -12.66
CA LYS A 441 11.59 32.83 -11.29
C LYS A 441 10.93 31.50 -10.89
N PRO A 442 11.52 30.77 -9.90
CA PRO A 442 11.00 29.47 -9.50
C PRO A 442 9.52 29.46 -9.10
N GLU A 443 9.06 30.49 -8.38
CA GLU A 443 7.66 30.61 -7.98
C GLU A 443 6.73 30.93 -9.14
N GLU A 444 7.17 31.73 -10.08
CA GLU A 444 6.42 32.08 -11.30
C GLU A 444 6.29 30.86 -12.21
N ASN A 445 7.38 30.08 -12.35
CA ASN A 445 7.38 28.80 -13.05
C ASN A 445 6.41 27.80 -12.40
N ALA A 446 6.47 27.65 -11.08
CA ALA A 446 5.57 26.74 -10.37
C ALA A 446 4.10 27.06 -10.63
N VAL A 447 3.74 28.36 -10.63
CA VAL A 447 2.38 28.80 -10.93
C VAL A 447 2.01 28.52 -12.40
N ALA A 448 2.87 28.86 -13.35
CA ALA A 448 2.62 28.67 -14.79
C ALA A 448 2.46 27.17 -15.13
N MET A 449 3.38 26.34 -14.63
CA MET A 449 3.38 24.90 -14.84
C MET A 449 2.12 24.26 -14.25
N MET A 450 1.71 24.65 -13.04
CA MET A 450 0.48 24.13 -12.42
C MET A 450 -0.78 24.61 -13.13
N GLN A 451 -0.84 25.85 -13.59
CA GLN A 451 -1.96 26.34 -14.40
C GLN A 451 -2.12 25.55 -15.70
N ALA A 452 -1.03 25.13 -16.32
CA ALA A 452 -1.06 24.25 -17.50
C ALA A 452 -1.53 22.84 -17.12
N ALA A 453 -0.98 22.25 -16.07
CA ALA A 453 -1.36 20.93 -15.56
C ALA A 453 -2.85 20.84 -15.19
N ASP A 454 -3.43 21.88 -14.61
CA ASP A 454 -4.83 21.92 -14.19
C ASP A 454 -5.83 21.92 -15.38
N ARG A 455 -5.37 22.24 -16.58
CA ARG A 455 -6.19 22.16 -17.81
C ARG A 455 -6.31 20.74 -18.35
N VAL A 456 -5.38 19.86 -17.96
CA VAL A 456 -5.33 18.47 -18.42
C VAL A 456 -6.44 17.65 -17.79
N SER A 457 -7.28 17.07 -18.62
CA SER A 457 -8.19 15.99 -18.20
C SER A 457 -7.52 14.64 -18.42
N THR A 458 -7.50 13.79 -17.40
CA THR A 458 -6.88 12.46 -17.47
C THR A 458 -7.91 11.35 -17.44
N GLY A 459 -7.92 10.52 -18.47
CA GLY A 459 -8.65 9.26 -18.55
C GLY A 459 -7.75 8.08 -18.19
N LEU A 460 -8.28 7.10 -17.48
CA LEU A 460 -7.57 5.88 -17.09
C LEU A 460 -8.42 4.67 -17.46
N ILE A 461 -7.81 3.68 -18.08
CA ILE A 461 -8.42 2.38 -18.36
C ILE A 461 -7.66 1.32 -17.55
N THR A 462 -8.37 0.64 -16.68
CA THR A 462 -7.82 -0.38 -15.76
C THR A 462 -8.83 -1.52 -15.58
N TYR A 463 -8.57 -2.42 -14.65
CA TYR A 463 -9.44 -3.54 -14.31
C TYR A 463 -9.89 -3.50 -12.86
N ALA A 464 -11.02 -4.10 -12.57
CA ALA A 464 -11.51 -4.27 -11.20
C ALA A 464 -10.67 -5.33 -10.48
N ALA A 465 -9.98 -4.96 -9.41
CA ALA A 465 -9.19 -5.89 -8.60
C ALA A 465 -10.07 -6.90 -7.82
N ARG A 466 -11.34 -6.57 -7.61
CA ARG A 466 -12.34 -7.39 -6.91
C ARG A 466 -13.74 -7.06 -7.39
N ASP A 467 -14.72 -7.87 -6.93
CA ASP A 467 -16.13 -7.58 -7.14
C ASP A 467 -16.51 -6.30 -6.39
N SER A 468 -17.25 -5.43 -7.06
CA SER A 468 -17.70 -4.13 -6.54
C SER A 468 -19.01 -3.72 -7.22
N GLU A 469 -19.48 -2.50 -6.95
CA GLU A 469 -20.70 -1.96 -7.55
C GLU A 469 -20.46 -0.53 -8.06
N PHE A 470 -21.00 -0.22 -9.24
CA PHE A 470 -21.00 1.12 -9.80
C PHE A 470 -22.37 1.45 -10.37
N ASP A 471 -22.97 2.54 -9.90
CA ASP A 471 -24.28 3.04 -10.34
C ASP A 471 -25.39 1.97 -10.28
N GLY A 472 -25.42 1.18 -9.18
CA GLY A 472 -26.39 0.10 -8.96
C GLY A 472 -26.15 -1.16 -9.80
N LYS A 473 -25.01 -1.26 -10.50
CA LYS A 473 -24.63 -2.44 -11.30
C LYS A 473 -23.42 -3.12 -10.69
N PRO A 474 -23.44 -4.46 -10.59
CA PRO A 474 -22.29 -5.20 -10.12
C PRO A 474 -21.15 -5.14 -11.13
N ILE A 475 -19.93 -4.89 -10.64
CA ILE A 475 -18.67 -5.01 -11.38
C ILE A 475 -17.99 -6.28 -10.89
N LYS A 476 -17.60 -7.15 -11.79
CA LYS A 476 -16.86 -8.38 -11.46
C LYS A 476 -15.35 -8.15 -11.49
N LYS A 477 -14.62 -8.89 -10.66
CA LYS A 477 -13.15 -8.92 -10.70
C LYS A 477 -12.66 -9.19 -12.13
N GLY A 478 -11.72 -8.38 -12.60
CA GLY A 478 -11.16 -8.44 -13.97
C GLY A 478 -11.97 -7.68 -15.02
N GLU A 479 -13.14 -7.12 -14.69
CA GLU A 479 -13.90 -6.28 -15.61
C GLU A 479 -13.17 -4.93 -15.83
N ILE A 480 -13.19 -4.44 -17.08
CA ILE A 480 -12.51 -3.20 -17.45
C ILE A 480 -13.30 -2.01 -16.90
N MET A 481 -12.57 -1.09 -16.29
CA MET A 481 -13.10 0.17 -15.77
C MET A 481 -12.49 1.35 -16.52
N ALA A 482 -13.32 2.32 -16.89
CA ALA A 482 -12.92 3.62 -17.40
C ALA A 482 -13.12 4.68 -16.32
N LEU A 483 -12.07 5.43 -16.03
CA LEU A 483 -12.10 6.51 -15.05
C LEU A 483 -11.78 7.84 -15.73
N GLU A 484 -12.49 8.89 -15.39
CA GLU A 484 -12.20 10.28 -15.77
C GLU A 484 -11.84 11.07 -14.50
N ASN A 485 -10.63 11.64 -14.47
CA ASN A 485 -10.11 12.39 -13.32
C ASN A 485 -10.29 11.65 -11.97
N GLY A 486 -10.08 10.32 -11.99
CA GLY A 486 -10.16 9.44 -10.83
C GLY A 486 -11.56 8.97 -10.44
N LYS A 487 -12.60 9.28 -11.23
CA LYS A 487 -13.97 8.78 -11.01
C LYS A 487 -14.34 7.75 -12.07
N ILE A 488 -14.91 6.62 -11.65
CA ILE A 488 -15.43 5.62 -12.60
C ILE A 488 -16.57 6.27 -13.40
N VAL A 489 -16.50 6.14 -14.72
CA VAL A 489 -17.52 6.67 -15.65
C VAL A 489 -18.15 5.56 -16.49
N ALA A 490 -17.49 4.43 -16.65
CA ALA A 490 -18.02 3.28 -17.36
C ALA A 490 -17.31 1.99 -16.96
N THR A 491 -17.98 0.84 -17.19
CA THR A 491 -17.44 -0.51 -17.05
C THR A 491 -17.75 -1.32 -18.29
N GLY A 492 -16.97 -2.36 -18.56
CA GLY A 492 -17.18 -3.23 -19.72
C GLY A 492 -16.09 -4.28 -19.91
N THR A 493 -16.16 -5.03 -21.01
CA THR A 493 -15.25 -6.14 -21.32
C THR A 493 -14.38 -5.89 -22.57
N ASP A 494 -14.68 -4.86 -23.34
CA ASP A 494 -13.97 -4.54 -24.61
C ASP A 494 -13.03 -3.35 -24.38
N LEU A 495 -11.73 -3.64 -24.29
CA LEU A 495 -10.68 -2.67 -23.97
C LEU A 495 -10.62 -1.51 -25.00
N VAL A 496 -10.61 -1.83 -26.28
CA VAL A 496 -10.51 -0.84 -27.37
C VAL A 496 -11.73 0.08 -27.37
N LYS A 497 -12.93 -0.53 -27.21
CA LYS A 497 -14.19 0.21 -27.19
C LYS A 497 -14.31 1.13 -25.98
N MET A 498 -13.86 0.67 -24.83
CA MET A 498 -13.85 1.48 -23.60
C MET A 498 -12.91 2.66 -23.73
N THR A 499 -11.72 2.45 -24.29
CA THR A 499 -10.70 3.49 -24.45
C THR A 499 -11.18 4.62 -25.37
N TYR A 500 -11.68 4.31 -26.59
CA TYR A 500 -12.16 5.37 -27.47
C TYR A 500 -13.42 6.08 -26.96
N ARG A 501 -14.29 5.36 -26.24
CA ARG A 501 -15.48 5.97 -25.65
C ARG A 501 -15.09 6.96 -24.55
N LEU A 502 -14.14 6.60 -23.71
CA LEU A 502 -13.60 7.50 -22.69
C LEU A 502 -12.96 8.73 -23.33
N ALA A 503 -12.05 8.56 -24.30
CA ALA A 503 -11.43 9.68 -25.01
C ALA A 503 -12.49 10.61 -25.65
N ARG A 504 -13.51 10.03 -26.26
CA ARG A 504 -14.61 10.79 -26.89
C ARG A 504 -15.47 11.53 -25.85
N SER A 505 -15.75 10.95 -24.70
CA SER A 505 -16.55 11.61 -23.64
C SER A 505 -15.80 12.76 -23.00
N MET A 506 -14.47 12.65 -22.89
CA MET A 506 -13.61 13.69 -22.33
C MET A 506 -13.36 14.86 -23.28
N LYS A 507 -13.49 14.63 -24.61
CA LYS A 507 -13.28 15.66 -25.64
C LYS A 507 -14.27 16.80 -25.46
N LYS A 508 -13.77 18.04 -25.38
CA LYS A 508 -14.51 19.30 -25.37
C LYS A 508 -14.38 20.04 -26.70
N LYS A 509 -15.06 21.18 -26.84
CA LYS A 509 -15.01 22.01 -28.05
C LYS A 509 -13.65 22.67 -28.28
N ASP A 510 -12.93 22.93 -27.21
CA ASP A 510 -11.62 23.57 -27.14
C ASP A 510 -10.45 22.57 -27.04
N THR A 511 -10.73 21.28 -27.06
CA THR A 511 -9.70 20.24 -27.08
C THR A 511 -8.87 20.32 -28.34
N GLN A 512 -7.55 20.41 -28.19
CA GLN A 512 -6.58 20.48 -29.29
C GLN A 512 -5.78 19.17 -29.41
N PHE A 513 -5.44 18.55 -28.28
CA PHE A 513 -4.58 17.36 -28.23
C PHE A 513 -5.24 16.22 -27.44
N ILE A 514 -5.05 14.99 -27.93
CA ILE A 514 -5.34 13.76 -27.21
C ILE A 514 -4.12 12.87 -27.31
N THR A 515 -3.51 12.52 -26.16
CA THR A 515 -2.40 11.57 -26.10
C THR A 515 -2.87 10.28 -25.50
N VAL A 516 -2.68 9.16 -26.21
CA VAL A 516 -2.96 7.81 -25.73
C VAL A 516 -1.65 7.17 -25.29
N ILE A 517 -1.56 6.80 -24.02
CA ILE A 517 -0.35 6.22 -23.42
C ILE A 517 -0.66 4.75 -23.08
N SER A 518 -0.01 3.81 -23.76
CA SER A 518 -0.21 2.36 -23.54
C SER A 518 0.65 1.81 -22.40
N GLY A 519 0.06 0.90 -21.62
CA GLY A 519 0.72 0.19 -20.52
C GLY A 519 1.42 -1.09 -20.96
N CYS A 520 2.15 -1.73 -20.02
CA CYS A 520 2.93 -2.95 -20.27
C CYS A 520 2.09 -4.17 -20.67
N ASP A 521 0.80 -4.19 -20.33
CA ASP A 521 -0.12 -5.28 -20.63
C ASP A 521 -0.85 -5.10 -21.98
N VAL A 522 -0.43 -4.12 -22.80
CA VAL A 522 -0.98 -3.84 -24.13
C VAL A 522 0.08 -4.09 -25.18
N SER A 523 -0.26 -4.90 -26.20
CA SER A 523 0.64 -5.10 -27.34
C SER A 523 0.74 -3.84 -28.20
N ASP A 524 1.87 -3.64 -28.89
CA ASP A 524 2.06 -2.49 -29.79
C ASP A 524 0.99 -2.47 -30.89
N GLU A 525 0.59 -3.65 -31.40
CA GLU A 525 -0.47 -3.78 -32.42
C GLU A 525 -1.82 -3.30 -31.90
N ASP A 526 -2.19 -3.67 -30.66
CA ASP A 526 -3.46 -3.23 -30.06
C ASP A 526 -3.42 -1.75 -29.66
N ALA A 527 -2.26 -1.24 -29.26
CA ALA A 527 -2.06 0.17 -28.96
C ALA A 527 -2.23 1.02 -30.22
N GLU A 528 -1.68 0.60 -31.36
CA GLU A 528 -1.82 1.28 -32.65
C GLU A 528 -3.27 1.25 -33.13
N LYS A 529 -3.93 0.08 -33.13
CA LYS A 529 -5.35 -0.06 -33.47
C LYS A 529 -6.25 0.84 -32.61
N THR A 530 -5.98 0.88 -31.31
CA THR A 530 -6.75 1.70 -30.37
C THR A 530 -6.57 3.18 -30.66
N THR A 531 -5.33 3.61 -30.90
CA THR A 531 -4.99 5.01 -31.21
C THR A 531 -5.62 5.44 -32.54
N ASP A 532 -5.58 4.58 -33.55
CA ASP A 532 -6.22 4.85 -34.85
C ASP A 532 -7.73 4.99 -34.71
N LEU A 533 -8.37 4.17 -33.86
CA LEU A 533 -9.79 4.30 -33.59
C LEU A 533 -10.11 5.60 -32.85
N VAL A 534 -9.29 5.98 -31.86
CA VAL A 534 -9.42 7.29 -31.17
C VAL A 534 -9.28 8.42 -32.19
N ARG A 535 -8.27 8.37 -33.08
CA ARG A 535 -8.04 9.34 -34.13
C ARG A 535 -9.24 9.43 -35.09
N ALA A 536 -9.79 8.29 -35.51
CA ALA A 536 -10.96 8.24 -36.40
C ALA A 536 -12.23 8.78 -35.74
N LYS A 537 -12.40 8.61 -34.43
CA LYS A 537 -13.62 9.01 -33.70
C LYS A 537 -13.54 10.37 -33.02
N CYS A 538 -12.34 10.83 -32.67
CA CYS A 538 -12.11 12.10 -31.96
C CYS A 538 -11.37 13.12 -32.82
N GLY A 539 -10.73 12.71 -33.95
CA GLY A 539 -9.96 13.57 -34.84
C GLY A 539 -10.78 14.67 -35.48
N GLY A 540 -10.35 15.13 -36.62
CA GLY A 540 -10.87 16.33 -37.31
C GLY A 540 -9.94 17.51 -37.03
N SER A 541 -10.25 18.34 -36.03
CA SER A 541 -9.38 19.45 -35.58
C SER A 541 -8.48 19.07 -34.41
N VAL A 542 -8.58 17.83 -33.86
CA VAL A 542 -7.82 17.37 -32.70
C VAL A 542 -6.66 16.49 -33.15
N GLU A 543 -5.47 16.82 -32.71
CA GLU A 543 -4.28 15.99 -32.92
C GLU A 543 -4.29 14.81 -31.94
N VAL A 544 -4.06 13.59 -32.45
CA VAL A 544 -4.03 12.36 -31.63
C VAL A 544 -2.68 11.70 -31.77
N SER A 545 -1.95 11.59 -30.67
CA SER A 545 -0.65 10.96 -30.56
C SER A 545 -0.70 9.68 -29.71
N HIS A 546 0.32 8.82 -29.87
CA HIS A 546 0.52 7.62 -29.06
C HIS A 546 1.91 7.66 -28.40
N ILE A 547 1.96 7.18 -27.16
CA ILE A 547 3.19 6.97 -26.39
C ILE A 547 3.14 5.55 -25.82
N SER A 548 4.19 4.76 -26.06
CA SER A 548 4.40 3.49 -25.38
C SER A 548 4.99 3.77 -23.99
N GLY A 549 4.12 3.87 -22.98
CA GLY A 549 4.52 4.23 -21.62
C GLY A 549 5.10 3.08 -20.81
N GLY A 550 4.61 1.85 -21.04
CA GLY A 550 5.03 0.65 -20.33
C GLY A 550 4.64 0.64 -18.85
N GLN A 551 3.70 1.50 -18.42
CA GLN A 551 3.22 1.57 -17.05
C GLN A 551 2.40 0.32 -16.67
N PRO A 552 2.50 -0.17 -15.42
CA PRO A 552 1.66 -1.25 -14.91
C PRO A 552 0.27 -0.74 -14.52
N VAL A 553 -0.67 -1.66 -14.27
CA VAL A 553 -2.04 -1.43 -13.74
C VAL A 553 -2.99 -0.77 -14.74
N TYR A 554 -2.55 0.22 -15.47
CA TYR A 554 -3.37 0.90 -16.47
C TYR A 554 -3.05 0.41 -17.88
N TYR A 555 -4.03 -0.20 -18.53
CA TYR A 555 -3.93 -0.54 -19.95
C TYR A 555 -3.68 0.70 -20.80
N TYR A 556 -4.44 1.77 -20.51
CA TYR A 556 -4.25 3.06 -21.17
C TYR A 556 -4.40 4.21 -20.17
N MET A 557 -3.56 5.22 -20.35
CA MET A 557 -3.78 6.57 -19.83
C MET A 557 -4.07 7.49 -21.01
N ILE A 558 -5.01 8.41 -20.86
CA ILE A 558 -5.43 9.34 -21.91
C ILE A 558 -5.28 10.75 -21.38
N SER A 559 -4.47 11.58 -22.03
CA SER A 559 -4.44 13.03 -21.83
C SER A 559 -5.39 13.69 -22.82
N VAL A 560 -6.17 14.65 -22.34
CA VAL A 560 -7.03 15.50 -23.17
C VAL A 560 -6.78 16.96 -22.79
N GLU A 561 -6.33 17.74 -23.77
CA GLU A 561 -5.86 19.13 -23.62
C GLU A 561 -6.53 20.08 -24.61
#